data_625e60366fa76a52cd23d6108b4a61f9
#
_entry.id   625e60366fa76a52cd23d6108b4a61f9
#
_cell.length_a   1.000
_cell.length_b   1.000
_cell.length_c   1.000
_cell.angle_alpha   90.00
_cell.angle_beta   90.00
_cell.angle_gamma   90.00
#
_symmetry.space_group_name_H-M   'P 1'
#
loop_
_entity.id
_entity.type
_entity.pdbx_description
1 polymer ?
#
loop_
_entity_poly.entity_id
_entity_poly.type
_entity_poly.pdbx_seq_one_letter_code
_entity_poly.pdbx_strand_id
1 'polypeptide(L)'
;YISRKNGAFFQNYGRVLHDQAIYGVKPEGKLNVKWHYEKGAFPDGEPYELCYPEYSISEWYADSIAPEDLFCTVRIPLRHVCMGPMMAIDRHEIEQLAAKSNYPEYGISGRANYITEKGKLQLGLSGNKAQHADLTVELGFSSDLGVTNSRYPEEICEGQIQVNQGSMMGLSYDQLDVSTEEMENVDLYMQSLGVPARRN
;
A
#
# COMPACT_ATOMS: atom_id res chain seq x y z
N TYR A 1 -5.29 1.98 5.91
CA TYR A 1 -5.37 3.37 5.46
C TYR A 1 -6.61 4.02 6.03
N ILE A 2 -6.44 5.23 6.53
CA ILE A 2 -7.54 6.06 7.04
C ILE A 2 -7.49 7.46 6.41
N SER A 3 -8.65 8.06 6.21
CA SER A 3 -8.79 9.45 5.80
C SER A 3 -10.19 9.98 6.15
N ARG A 4 -10.36 11.27 6.03
CA ARG A 4 -11.71 11.85 5.96
C ARG A 4 -12.39 11.42 4.67
N LYS A 5 -13.70 11.44 4.61
CA LYS A 5 -14.47 11.09 3.39
C LYS A 5 -14.11 11.93 2.16
N ASN A 6 -13.60 13.14 2.36
CA ASN A 6 -13.10 14.00 1.28
C ASN A 6 -11.64 13.72 0.89
N GLY A 7 -11.00 12.70 1.47
CA GLY A 7 -9.61 12.31 1.23
C GLY A 7 -8.56 13.08 2.03
N ALA A 8 -8.96 14.04 2.86
CA ALA A 8 -8.01 14.75 3.73
C ALA A 8 -7.53 13.86 4.89
N PHE A 9 -6.32 14.11 5.37
CA PHE A 9 -5.75 13.36 6.50
C PHE A 9 -6.36 13.80 7.83
N PHE A 10 -6.22 12.91 8.79
CA PHE A 10 -6.33 13.26 10.21
C PHE A 10 -4.95 13.65 10.71
N GLN A 11 -4.81 14.87 11.17
CA GLN A 11 -3.53 15.48 11.55
C GLN A 11 -2.73 14.63 12.55
N ASN A 12 -3.41 13.97 13.51
CA ASN A 12 -2.75 13.19 14.57
C ASN A 12 -2.45 11.73 14.18
N TYR A 13 -2.94 11.25 13.04
CA TYR A 13 -2.89 9.84 12.65
C TYR A 13 -2.27 9.57 11.27
N GLY A 14 -2.08 10.60 10.46
CA GLY A 14 -1.57 10.43 9.12
C GLY A 14 -2.52 9.68 8.17
N ARG A 15 -1.95 8.91 7.25
CA ARG A 15 -2.69 8.12 6.23
C ARG A 15 -2.85 6.66 6.60
N VAL A 16 -1.88 6.12 7.33
CA VAL A 16 -1.85 4.74 7.77
C VAL A 16 -2.02 4.73 9.27
N LEU A 17 -3.04 4.04 9.76
CA LEU A 17 -3.22 3.86 11.20
C LEU A 17 -2.21 2.84 11.68
N HIS A 18 -1.40 3.20 12.66
CA HIS A 18 -0.47 2.31 13.33
C HIS A 18 -1.18 1.63 14.50
N ASP A 19 -1.61 0.40 14.31
CA ASP A 19 -2.26 -0.42 15.35
C ASP A 19 -1.24 -1.19 16.21
N GLN A 20 0.04 -1.02 15.92
CA GLN A 20 1.18 -1.52 16.68
C GLN A 20 2.14 -0.37 16.98
N ALA A 21 2.93 -0.50 18.02
CA ALA A 21 3.94 0.48 18.39
C ALA A 21 5.14 -0.19 19.04
N ILE A 22 6.27 0.50 19.09
CA ILE A 22 7.45 0.07 19.83
C ILE A 22 7.17 0.10 21.34
N TYR A 23 8.00 -0.59 22.11
CA TYR A 23 7.86 -0.62 23.56
C TYR A 23 7.87 0.79 24.16
N GLY A 24 6.89 1.06 25.00
CA GLY A 24 6.73 2.36 25.68
C GLY A 24 5.91 3.40 24.90
N VAL A 25 5.57 3.14 23.64
CA VAL A 25 4.70 3.99 22.83
C VAL A 25 3.33 3.31 22.66
N LYS A 26 2.24 4.07 22.77
CA LYS A 26 0.91 3.52 22.54
C LYS A 26 0.63 3.45 21.03
N PRO A 27 -0.06 2.40 20.55
CA PRO A 27 -0.59 2.38 19.20
C PRO A 27 -1.64 3.49 19.00
N GLU A 28 -1.83 3.91 17.76
CA GLU A 28 -2.74 5.01 17.40
C GLU A 28 -4.21 4.64 17.53
N GLY A 29 -4.50 3.37 17.41
CA GLY A 29 -5.82 2.81 17.58
C GLY A 29 -5.79 1.31 17.40
N LYS A 30 -6.92 0.65 17.59
CA LYS A 30 -7.07 -0.78 17.39
C LYS A 30 -8.03 -1.07 16.26
N LEU A 31 -7.55 -1.76 15.23
CA LEU A 31 -8.39 -2.23 14.15
C LEU A 31 -9.17 -3.47 14.60
N ASN A 32 -10.48 -3.41 14.47
CA ASN A 32 -11.39 -4.54 14.70
C ASN A 32 -11.96 -5.00 13.36
N VAL A 33 -12.05 -6.31 13.18
CA VAL A 33 -12.59 -6.93 11.97
C VAL A 33 -13.74 -7.84 12.37
N LYS A 34 -14.91 -7.58 11.80
CA LYS A 34 -16.08 -8.44 11.91
C LYS A 34 -16.37 -9.06 10.56
N TRP A 35 -16.40 -10.39 10.50
CA TRP A 35 -16.68 -11.11 9.28
C TRP A 35 -18.18 -11.33 9.11
N HIS A 36 -18.67 -11.04 7.92
CA HIS A 36 -20.02 -11.34 7.48
C HIS A 36 -19.98 -12.42 6.43
N TYR A 37 -20.98 -13.30 6.45
CA TYR A 37 -21.08 -14.45 5.54
C TYR A 37 -22.39 -14.36 4.78
N GLU A 38 -22.33 -14.59 3.48
CA GLU A 38 -23.47 -14.61 2.58
C GLU A 38 -23.45 -15.90 1.76
N LYS A 39 -24.55 -16.66 1.84
CA LYS A 39 -24.71 -17.92 1.10
C LYS A 39 -25.53 -17.69 -0.16
N GLY A 40 -25.10 -18.32 -1.25
CA GLY A 40 -25.81 -18.32 -2.52
C GLY A 40 -25.59 -19.61 -3.28
N ALA A 41 -26.06 -19.65 -4.51
CA ALA A 41 -25.81 -20.76 -5.43
C ALA A 41 -25.50 -20.23 -6.82
N PHE A 42 -24.61 -20.91 -7.53
CA PHE A 42 -24.36 -20.70 -8.93
C PHE A 42 -25.58 -21.10 -9.78
N PRO A 43 -25.67 -20.69 -11.07
CA PRO A 43 -26.79 -21.05 -11.93
C PRO A 43 -27.00 -22.56 -12.12
N ASP A 44 -25.95 -23.37 -11.96
CA ASP A 44 -25.98 -24.83 -12.01
C ASP A 44 -26.43 -25.48 -10.69
N GLY A 45 -26.67 -24.65 -9.64
CA GLY A 45 -27.13 -25.09 -8.33
C GLY A 45 -26.00 -25.42 -7.34
N GLU A 46 -24.73 -25.29 -7.73
CA GLU A 46 -23.62 -25.47 -6.79
C GLU A 46 -23.63 -24.36 -5.72
N PRO A 47 -23.62 -24.70 -4.43
CA PRO A 47 -23.66 -23.69 -3.37
C PRO A 47 -22.32 -23.01 -3.21
N TYR A 48 -22.35 -21.71 -2.88
CA TYR A 48 -21.18 -20.96 -2.45
C TYR A 48 -21.46 -20.18 -1.16
N GLU A 49 -20.39 -19.87 -0.43
CA GLU A 49 -20.41 -18.94 0.70
C GLU A 49 -19.34 -17.87 0.47
N LEU A 50 -19.77 -16.61 0.42
CA LEU A 50 -18.90 -15.46 0.36
C LEU A 50 -18.69 -14.90 1.75
N CYS A 51 -17.50 -14.36 2.02
CA CYS A 51 -17.25 -13.62 3.25
C CYS A 51 -16.70 -12.23 2.91
N TYR A 52 -17.11 -11.24 3.68
CA TYR A 52 -16.57 -9.88 3.58
C TYR A 52 -16.36 -9.28 4.97
N PRO A 53 -15.30 -8.46 5.14
CA PRO A 53 -15.00 -7.83 6.41
C PRO A 53 -15.73 -6.50 6.58
N GLU A 54 -16.16 -6.24 7.79
CA GLU A 54 -16.54 -4.91 8.27
C GLU A 54 -15.44 -4.43 9.22
N TYR A 55 -14.91 -3.24 8.97
CA TYR A 55 -13.82 -2.66 9.76
C TYR A 55 -14.34 -1.59 10.68
N SER A 56 -13.84 -1.60 11.92
CA SER A 56 -14.05 -0.53 12.88
C SER A 56 -12.76 -0.27 13.65
N ILE A 57 -12.60 0.94 14.16
CA ILE A 57 -11.43 1.34 14.92
C ILE A 57 -11.87 1.73 16.31
N SER A 58 -11.20 1.21 17.32
CA SER A 58 -11.43 1.51 18.73
C SER A 58 -10.11 1.89 19.40
N GLU A 59 -10.19 2.25 20.68
CA GLU A 59 -9.02 2.57 21.51
C GLU A 59 -8.13 3.66 20.88
N TRP A 60 -8.75 4.67 20.28
CA TRP A 60 -8.05 5.80 19.71
C TRP A 60 -7.07 6.42 20.71
N TYR A 61 -5.86 6.69 20.27
CA TYR A 61 -4.82 7.28 21.12
C TYR A 61 -5.14 8.74 21.50
N ALA A 62 -5.57 9.51 20.53
CA ALA A 62 -6.00 10.90 20.67
C ALA A 62 -7.52 11.02 20.52
N ASP A 63 -7.98 12.07 19.83
CA ASP A 63 -9.40 12.29 19.59
C ASP A 63 -9.98 11.13 18.77
N SER A 64 -11.10 10.60 19.25
CA SER A 64 -11.84 9.59 18.50
C SER A 64 -12.45 10.20 17.24
N ILE A 65 -12.36 9.47 16.15
CA ILE A 65 -12.95 9.88 14.88
C ILE A 65 -14.33 9.28 14.75
N ALA A 66 -15.32 10.12 14.48
CA ALA A 66 -16.69 9.67 14.27
C ALA A 66 -16.78 8.78 13.01
N PRO A 67 -17.53 7.66 13.05
CA PRO A 67 -17.64 6.74 11.91
C PRO A 67 -18.14 7.41 10.62
N GLU A 68 -18.98 8.43 10.74
CA GLU A 68 -19.49 9.21 9.61
C GLU A 68 -18.41 10.04 8.90
N ASP A 69 -17.33 10.41 9.59
CA ASP A 69 -16.21 11.16 9.04
C ASP A 69 -15.07 10.27 8.57
N LEU A 70 -15.05 9.03 9.02
CA LEU A 70 -13.98 8.08 8.76
C LEU A 70 -14.20 7.33 7.45
N PHE A 71 -13.20 7.38 6.58
CA PHE A 71 -13.00 6.40 5.54
C PHE A 71 -11.86 5.47 5.94
N CYS A 72 -12.15 4.18 6.06
CA CYS A 72 -11.16 3.16 6.41
C CYS A 72 -11.11 2.09 5.32
N THR A 73 -9.91 1.73 4.90
CA THR A 73 -9.71 0.62 3.97
C THR A 73 -8.48 -0.19 4.37
N VAL A 74 -8.65 -1.49 4.42
CA VAL A 74 -7.55 -2.45 4.58
C VAL A 74 -7.15 -2.94 3.21
N ARG A 75 -5.85 -2.97 2.94
CA ARG A 75 -5.30 -3.42 1.66
C ARG A 75 -4.39 -4.62 1.87
N ILE A 76 -4.51 -5.58 0.99
CA ILE A 76 -3.58 -6.70 0.91
C ILE A 76 -2.26 -6.13 0.35
N PRO A 77 -1.12 -6.37 1.02
CA PRO A 77 0.17 -5.93 0.52
C PRO A 77 0.50 -6.63 -0.80
N LEU A 78 1.37 -6.01 -1.57
CA LEU A 78 1.87 -6.59 -2.80
C LEU A 78 2.64 -7.88 -2.54
N ARG A 79 2.60 -8.78 -3.52
CA ARG A 79 3.45 -9.96 -3.51
C ARG A 79 4.86 -9.55 -3.94
N HIS A 80 5.85 -10.03 -3.23
CA HIS A 80 7.25 -9.74 -3.54
C HIS A 80 7.80 -10.60 -4.69
N VAL A 81 7.18 -11.74 -4.97
CA VAL A 81 7.60 -12.64 -6.04
C VAL A 81 7.19 -12.13 -7.41
N CYS A 82 8.01 -12.41 -8.42
CA CYS A 82 7.74 -12.06 -9.82
C CYS A 82 7.95 -10.57 -10.18
N MET A 83 8.44 -9.75 -9.28
CA MET A 83 8.61 -8.31 -9.55
C MET A 83 9.69 -8.05 -10.60
N GLY A 84 10.81 -8.77 -10.57
CA GLY A 84 11.87 -8.65 -11.58
C GLY A 84 11.37 -8.94 -13.00
N PRO A 85 10.74 -10.10 -13.27
CA PRO A 85 10.12 -10.37 -14.56
C PRO A 85 9.12 -9.29 -15.01
N MET A 86 8.33 -8.72 -14.10
CA MET A 86 7.43 -7.61 -14.42
C MET A 86 8.17 -6.34 -14.82
N MET A 87 9.26 -6.01 -14.14
CA MET A 87 10.08 -4.85 -14.50
C MET A 87 10.82 -5.03 -15.83
N ALA A 88 11.07 -6.27 -16.25
CA ALA A 88 11.72 -6.60 -17.51
C ALA A 88 10.79 -6.55 -18.74
N ILE A 89 9.47 -6.35 -18.53
CA ILE A 89 8.53 -6.19 -19.65
C ILE A 89 8.84 -4.89 -20.40
N ASP A 90 8.98 -4.98 -21.72
CA ASP A 90 9.18 -3.79 -22.56
C ASP A 90 7.97 -2.85 -22.43
N ARG A 91 8.25 -1.60 -22.10
CA ARG A 91 7.22 -0.56 -21.96
C ARG A 91 6.40 -0.39 -23.23
N HIS A 92 7.05 -0.52 -24.39
CA HIS A 92 6.39 -0.42 -25.69
C HIS A 92 5.33 -1.51 -25.90
N GLU A 93 5.59 -2.74 -25.43
CA GLU A 93 4.60 -3.83 -25.48
C GLU A 93 3.35 -3.51 -24.65
N ILE A 94 3.54 -2.91 -23.47
CA ILE A 94 2.42 -2.49 -22.61
C ILE A 94 1.60 -1.39 -23.32
N GLU A 95 2.26 -0.42 -23.93
CA GLU A 95 1.62 0.65 -24.67
C GLU A 95 0.88 0.16 -25.90
N GLN A 96 1.46 -0.79 -26.63
CA GLN A 96 0.78 -1.44 -27.77
C GLN A 96 -0.46 -2.22 -27.34
N LEU A 97 -0.39 -2.95 -26.22
CA LEU A 97 -1.56 -3.65 -25.68
C LEU A 97 -2.64 -2.67 -25.23
N ALA A 98 -2.24 -1.58 -24.57
CA ALA A 98 -3.18 -0.53 -24.15
C ALA A 98 -3.83 0.19 -25.34
N ALA A 99 -3.10 0.36 -26.45
CA ALA A 99 -3.61 0.97 -27.67
C ALA A 99 -4.72 0.15 -28.34
N LYS A 100 -4.75 -1.17 -28.15
CA LYS A 100 -5.87 -2.04 -28.60
C LYS A 100 -7.16 -1.78 -27.84
N SER A 101 -7.09 -1.20 -26.68
CA SER A 101 -8.08 -0.67 -25.72
C SER A 101 -9.25 -1.58 -25.36
N ASN A 102 -9.77 -2.43 -26.23
CA ASN A 102 -10.92 -3.29 -25.97
C ASN A 102 -10.77 -4.67 -26.58
N TYR A 103 -11.15 -5.68 -25.81
CA TYR A 103 -11.31 -7.07 -26.25
C TYR A 103 -12.77 -7.45 -25.99
N PRO A 104 -13.72 -7.03 -26.85
CA PRO A 104 -15.16 -7.17 -26.60
C PRO A 104 -15.60 -8.62 -26.47
N GLU A 105 -14.92 -9.55 -27.14
CA GLU A 105 -15.15 -10.99 -27.03
C GLU A 105 -14.93 -11.56 -25.62
N TYR A 106 -14.11 -10.88 -24.80
CA TYR A 106 -13.82 -11.28 -23.43
C TYR A 106 -14.38 -10.29 -22.40
N GLY A 107 -14.99 -9.20 -22.83
CA GLY A 107 -15.44 -8.12 -21.95
C GLY A 107 -14.29 -7.41 -21.20
N ILE A 108 -13.08 -7.43 -21.77
CA ILE A 108 -11.88 -6.87 -21.15
C ILE A 108 -11.52 -5.57 -21.84
N SER A 109 -11.16 -4.56 -21.04
CA SER A 109 -10.50 -3.34 -21.51
C SER A 109 -9.30 -3.04 -20.61
N GLY A 110 -8.21 -2.54 -21.22
CA GLY A 110 -6.98 -2.16 -20.51
C GLY A 110 -6.56 -0.74 -20.86
N ARG A 111 -5.95 -0.04 -19.91
CA ARG A 111 -5.38 1.29 -20.13
C ARG A 111 -4.03 1.34 -19.43
N ALA A 112 -3.03 1.93 -20.10
CA ALA A 112 -1.76 2.24 -19.48
C ALA A 112 -1.98 3.31 -18.40
N ASN A 113 -1.36 3.14 -17.24
CA ASN A 113 -1.34 4.16 -16.19
C ASN A 113 -0.06 5.00 -16.34
N TYR A 114 -0.22 6.30 -16.58
CA TYR A 114 0.89 7.25 -16.60
C TYR A 114 0.91 8.04 -15.33
N ILE A 115 2.06 8.09 -14.70
CA ILE A 115 2.30 8.79 -13.44
C ILE A 115 3.30 9.92 -13.63
N THR A 116 3.18 10.97 -12.83
CA THR A 116 4.18 12.03 -12.80
C THR A 116 5.03 11.86 -11.56
N GLU A 117 6.30 11.57 -11.76
CA GLU A 117 7.29 11.45 -10.69
C GLU A 117 8.44 12.43 -10.93
N LYS A 118 8.74 13.25 -9.93
CA LYS A 118 9.77 14.31 -10.03
C LYS A 118 9.63 15.18 -11.29
N GLY A 119 8.39 15.47 -11.66
CA GLY A 119 8.08 16.31 -12.85
C GLY A 119 8.20 15.59 -14.20
N LYS A 120 8.47 14.28 -14.23
CA LYS A 120 8.52 13.48 -15.45
C LYS A 120 7.31 12.54 -15.53
N LEU A 121 6.65 12.57 -16.68
CA LEU A 121 5.60 11.61 -17.00
C LEU A 121 6.24 10.26 -17.36
N GLN A 122 5.84 9.19 -16.66
CA GLN A 122 6.38 7.84 -16.84
C GLN A 122 5.25 6.82 -16.86
N LEU A 123 5.47 5.71 -17.57
CA LEU A 123 4.57 4.57 -17.52
C LEU A 123 4.72 3.87 -16.16
N GLY A 124 3.60 3.68 -15.46
CA GLY A 124 3.56 2.89 -14.23
C GLY A 124 3.68 1.39 -14.55
N LEU A 125 4.49 0.69 -13.77
CA LEU A 125 4.78 -0.74 -13.92
C LEU A 125 4.55 -1.52 -12.63
N SER A 126 4.89 -0.94 -11.48
CA SER A 126 4.75 -1.60 -10.19
C SER A 126 3.57 -1.08 -9.38
N GLY A 127 3.22 -1.81 -8.34
CA GLY A 127 2.01 -1.55 -7.58
C GLY A 127 0.77 -2.24 -8.15
N ASN A 128 -0.24 -2.49 -7.30
CA ASN A 128 -1.49 -3.18 -7.69
C ASN A 128 -2.28 -2.49 -8.82
N LYS A 129 -1.99 -1.22 -9.06
CA LYS A 129 -2.64 -0.39 -10.10
C LYS A 129 -1.61 0.25 -11.02
N ALA A 130 -0.41 -0.32 -11.12
CA ALA A 130 0.70 0.27 -11.87
C ALA A 130 0.91 1.76 -11.49
N GLN A 131 0.95 2.06 -10.21
CA GLN A 131 1.04 3.42 -9.68
C GLN A 131 2.46 3.90 -9.42
N HIS A 132 3.46 3.07 -9.66
CA HIS A 132 4.88 3.38 -9.53
C HIS A 132 5.63 3.07 -10.82
N ALA A 133 6.61 3.88 -11.16
CA ALA A 133 7.38 3.71 -12.40
C ALA A 133 8.39 2.58 -12.32
N ASP A 134 8.89 2.29 -11.13
CA ASP A 134 9.87 1.26 -10.86
C ASP A 134 9.69 0.64 -9.47
N LEU A 135 10.39 -0.44 -9.20
CA LEU A 135 10.31 -1.16 -7.94
C LEU A 135 10.97 -0.38 -6.79
N THR A 136 12.00 0.41 -7.06
CA THR A 136 12.68 1.21 -6.03
C THR A 136 11.74 2.24 -5.41
N VAL A 137 10.85 2.84 -6.20
CA VAL A 137 9.79 3.73 -5.68
C VAL A 137 8.88 2.98 -4.71
N GLU A 138 8.47 1.79 -5.09
CA GLU A 138 7.59 0.96 -4.29
C GLU A 138 8.24 0.54 -2.96
N LEU A 139 9.52 0.16 -2.99
CA LEU A 139 10.29 -0.16 -1.79
C LEU A 139 10.46 1.07 -0.89
N GLY A 140 10.72 2.23 -1.49
CA GLY A 140 10.83 3.51 -0.78
C GLY A 140 9.53 3.93 -0.08
N PHE A 141 8.39 3.41 -0.52
CA PHE A 141 7.08 3.72 0.05
C PHE A 141 6.86 3.20 1.48
N SER A 142 7.81 2.44 2.02
CA SER A 142 7.85 2.10 3.45
C SER A 142 7.85 3.33 4.38
N SER A 143 8.19 4.50 3.86
CA SER A 143 8.04 5.78 4.58
C SER A 143 6.59 6.07 5.03
N ASP A 144 5.60 5.49 4.37
CA ASP A 144 4.18 5.52 4.81
C ASP A 144 3.97 4.81 6.17
N LEU A 145 4.94 3.99 6.57
CA LEU A 145 4.99 3.28 7.84
C LEU A 145 6.01 3.88 8.81
N GLY A 146 6.53 5.07 8.51
CA GLY A 146 7.53 5.76 9.31
C GLY A 146 8.96 5.29 9.07
N VAL A 147 9.24 4.49 8.04
CA VAL A 147 10.60 4.04 7.70
C VAL A 147 11.23 5.00 6.70
N THR A 148 12.18 5.80 7.15
CA THR A 148 12.87 6.79 6.31
C THR A 148 13.99 6.17 5.47
N ASN A 149 14.17 6.69 4.27
CA ASN A 149 15.17 6.23 3.32
C ASN A 149 15.62 7.38 2.40
N SER A 150 16.65 7.16 1.57
CA SER A 150 17.19 8.20 0.69
C SER A 150 16.20 8.74 -0.34
N ARG A 151 15.17 8.01 -0.68
CA ARG A 151 14.11 8.46 -1.61
C ARG A 151 13.03 9.27 -0.91
N TYR A 152 12.76 8.93 0.34
CA TYR A 152 11.81 9.56 1.24
C TYR A 152 12.50 9.79 2.60
N PRO A 153 13.30 10.84 2.72
CA PRO A 153 14.10 11.11 3.91
C PRO A 153 13.28 11.67 5.08
N GLU A 154 12.06 12.09 4.82
CA GLU A 154 11.15 12.64 5.82
C GLU A 154 9.93 11.74 5.95
N GLU A 155 9.41 11.60 7.16
CA GLU A 155 8.13 10.93 7.36
C GLU A 155 7.00 11.74 6.71
N ILE A 156 6.10 11.03 6.02
CA ILE A 156 5.05 11.68 5.21
C ILE A 156 4.03 12.45 6.08
N CYS A 157 3.94 12.11 7.34
CA CYS A 157 2.90 12.59 8.24
C CYS A 157 3.47 13.37 9.43
N GLU A 158 3.99 14.57 9.15
CA GLU A 158 4.35 15.53 10.19
C GLU A 158 3.15 15.75 11.14
N GLY A 159 3.43 15.67 12.44
CA GLY A 159 2.40 15.81 13.48
C GLY A 159 1.75 14.51 13.93
N GLN A 160 2.12 13.36 13.36
CA GLN A 160 1.67 12.06 13.81
C GLN A 160 2.10 11.81 15.26
N ILE A 161 1.18 11.30 16.09
CA ILE A 161 1.40 11.21 17.55
C ILE A 161 2.58 10.30 17.89
N GLN A 162 2.74 9.19 17.17
CA GLN A 162 3.83 8.24 17.44
C GLN A 162 5.21 8.85 17.16
N VAL A 163 5.35 9.66 16.12
CA VAL A 163 6.56 10.40 15.80
C VAL A 163 6.90 11.36 16.93
N ASN A 164 5.92 12.15 17.36
CA ASN A 164 6.11 13.10 18.45
C ASN A 164 6.49 12.40 19.74
N GLN A 165 5.90 11.24 20.05
CA GLN A 165 6.25 10.46 21.23
C GLN A 165 7.66 9.87 21.17
N GLY A 166 8.06 9.35 20.01
CA GLY A 166 9.41 8.88 19.80
C GLY A 166 10.43 9.98 20.09
N SER A 167 10.22 11.20 19.58
CA SER A 167 11.05 12.37 19.87
C SER A 167 11.10 12.70 21.39
N MET A 168 9.96 12.64 22.07
CA MET A 168 9.90 12.86 23.52
C MET A 168 10.65 11.80 24.33
N MET A 169 10.79 10.60 23.81
CA MET A 169 11.57 9.50 24.40
C MET A 169 13.08 9.60 24.10
N GLY A 170 13.52 10.65 23.40
CA GLY A 170 14.92 10.87 23.03
C GLY A 170 15.39 9.99 21.87
N LEU A 171 14.46 9.41 21.10
CA LEU A 171 14.79 8.74 19.85
C LEU A 171 15.16 9.81 18.82
N SER A 172 16.33 9.67 18.21
CA SER A 172 16.83 10.60 17.20
C SER A 172 16.37 10.16 15.82
N TYR A 173 15.85 11.11 15.06
CA TYR A 173 15.42 10.91 13.66
C TYR A 173 16.37 11.62 12.68
N ASP A 174 17.62 11.87 13.10
CA ASP A 174 18.64 12.55 12.32
C ASP A 174 19.35 11.65 11.29
N GLN A 175 19.05 10.36 11.32
CA GLN A 175 19.59 9.36 10.39
C GLN A 175 18.46 8.61 9.68
N LEU A 176 18.73 8.22 8.43
CA LEU A 176 17.81 7.36 7.69
C LEU A 176 17.77 5.97 8.30
N ASP A 177 16.58 5.39 8.43
CA ASP A 177 16.40 4.02 8.92
C ASP A 177 16.97 2.99 7.96
N VAL A 178 16.90 3.28 6.65
CA VAL A 178 17.41 2.42 5.58
C VAL A 178 18.36 3.21 4.69
N SER A 179 19.60 2.75 4.59
CA SER A 179 20.62 3.34 3.74
C SER A 179 20.32 3.11 2.25
N THR A 180 20.97 3.87 1.38
CA THR A 180 20.87 3.67 -0.08
C THR A 180 21.35 2.29 -0.50
N GLU A 181 22.44 1.79 0.09
CA GLU A 181 22.98 0.47 -0.19
C GLU A 181 22.00 -0.64 0.20
N GLU A 182 21.36 -0.53 1.37
CA GLU A 182 20.34 -1.50 1.79
C GLU A 182 19.13 -1.47 0.84
N MET A 183 18.69 -0.29 0.40
CA MET A 183 17.61 -0.15 -0.59
C MET A 183 17.97 -0.84 -1.91
N GLU A 184 19.19 -0.65 -2.41
CA GLU A 184 19.69 -1.29 -3.65
C GLU A 184 19.78 -2.81 -3.49
N ASN A 185 20.22 -3.29 -2.34
CA ASN A 185 20.29 -4.72 -2.05
C ASN A 185 18.89 -5.36 -1.97
N VAL A 186 17.91 -4.67 -1.36
CA VAL A 186 16.52 -5.15 -1.32
C VAL A 186 15.92 -5.14 -2.72
N ASP A 187 16.17 -4.12 -3.53
CA ASP A 187 15.69 -4.04 -4.91
C ASP A 187 16.25 -5.22 -5.75
N LEU A 188 17.55 -5.46 -5.66
CA LEU A 188 18.20 -6.60 -6.34
C LEU A 188 17.61 -7.94 -5.88
N TYR A 189 17.42 -8.11 -4.58
CA TYR A 189 16.80 -9.30 -4.01
C TYR A 189 15.39 -9.51 -4.57
N MET A 190 14.55 -8.48 -4.52
CA MET A 190 13.17 -8.53 -5.03
C MET A 190 13.11 -8.85 -6.52
N GLN A 191 14.03 -8.27 -7.32
CA GLN A 191 14.12 -8.56 -8.74
C GLN A 191 14.57 -9.99 -9.02
N SER A 192 15.34 -10.61 -8.14
CA SER A 192 15.82 -11.99 -8.26
C SER A 192 14.77 -13.05 -7.91
N LEU A 193 13.68 -12.67 -7.25
CA LEU A 193 12.63 -13.60 -6.85
C LEU A 193 11.83 -14.10 -8.05
N GLY A 194 11.96 -15.37 -8.35
CA GLY A 194 11.26 -16.03 -9.44
C GLY A 194 9.75 -16.21 -9.17
N VAL A 195 9.06 -16.66 -10.18
CA VAL A 195 7.65 -17.06 -10.08
C VAL A 195 7.58 -18.39 -9.34
N PRO A 196 6.83 -18.52 -8.24
CA PRO A 196 6.66 -19.80 -7.57
C PRO A 196 5.93 -20.80 -8.48
N ALA A 197 6.26 -22.08 -8.34
CA ALA A 197 5.57 -23.13 -9.06
C ALA A 197 4.07 -23.11 -8.72
N ARG A 198 3.23 -23.36 -9.74
CA ARG A 198 1.80 -23.51 -9.56
C ARG A 198 1.55 -24.69 -8.63
N ARG A 199 0.79 -24.46 -7.60
CA ARG A 199 0.27 -25.56 -6.73
C ARG A 199 -1.02 -26.08 -7.35
N ASN A 200 -1.12 -27.40 -7.47
CA ASN A 200 -2.36 -28.06 -7.87
C ASN A 200 -3.34 -28.07 -6.72
#